data_c57e57a6d7d2d846ec6423d8cb59a539
#
_entry.id   c57e57a6d7d2d846ec6423d8cb59a539
#
_cell.length_a   1.000
_cell.length_b   1.000
_cell.length_c   1.000
_cell.angle_alpha   90.00
_cell.angle_beta   90.00
_cell.angle_gamma   90.00
#
_symmetry.space_group_name_H-M   'P 1'
#
loop_
_entity.id
_entity.type
_entity.pdbx_description
1 polymer ?
#
loop_
_entity_poly.entity_id
_entity_poly.type
_entity_poly.pdbx_seq_one_letter_code
_entity_poly.pdbx_strand_id
1 'polypeptide(L)'
;MNIVITGCSQGIGAELVKLWSTNHRVFGISRNREKLEMLKLSLENHENFSFISESINDLNQDSLTEFLGQIKVDVLVNNAGLLINKPFLEIQYEDYKRVMDVNFWGAFHLSKLLLDRLSKAKGQILNISSMGGVNGTSKFPGLSVYSSSKGALTILTECLYEELKEYNVRVNALALGAVQTEMLDQAFPGYKADTSPKQMAEFIDSIVVKGS
;
A
#
# COMPACT_ATOMS: atom_id res chain seq x y z
N MET A 1 -1.01 -1.25 -18.33
CA MET A 1 -1.11 -0.15 -17.35
C MET A 1 0.25 0.13 -16.73
N ASN A 2 0.44 1.33 -16.22
CA ASN A 2 1.56 1.70 -15.33
C ASN A 2 1.04 1.73 -13.90
N ILE A 3 1.50 0.82 -13.07
CA ILE A 3 1.03 0.63 -11.69
C ILE A 3 2.15 0.99 -10.73
N VAL A 4 1.89 1.91 -9.81
CA VAL A 4 2.80 2.22 -8.69
C VAL A 4 2.28 1.52 -7.43
N ILE A 5 3.16 0.79 -6.74
CA ILE A 5 2.80 0.06 -5.53
C ILE A 5 3.83 0.28 -4.42
N THR A 6 3.36 0.59 -3.21
CA THR A 6 4.21 0.73 -2.03
C THR A 6 4.19 -0.54 -1.16
N GLY A 7 5.29 -0.79 -0.42
CA GLY A 7 5.38 -1.95 0.47
C GLY A 7 5.39 -3.30 -0.26
N CYS A 8 6.03 -3.36 -1.41
CA CYS A 8 5.96 -4.50 -2.33
C CYS A 8 7.11 -5.51 -2.16
N SER A 9 7.97 -5.37 -1.17
CA SER A 9 9.10 -6.31 -0.98
C SER A 9 8.71 -7.64 -0.36
N GLN A 10 7.47 -7.78 0.15
CA GLN A 10 6.96 -8.99 0.80
C GLN A 10 5.42 -8.98 0.89
N GLY A 11 4.83 -10.08 1.36
CA GLY A 11 3.40 -10.19 1.65
C GLY A 11 2.52 -9.91 0.42
N ILE A 12 1.39 -9.25 0.63
CA ILE A 12 0.41 -8.93 -0.41
C ILE A 12 1.05 -8.14 -1.56
N GLY A 13 1.89 -7.14 -1.22
CA GLY A 13 2.53 -6.30 -2.23
C GLY A 13 3.45 -7.07 -3.17
N ALA A 14 4.20 -8.06 -2.67
CA ALA A 14 5.05 -8.90 -3.50
C ALA A 14 4.22 -9.81 -4.43
N GLU A 15 3.11 -10.38 -3.92
CA GLU A 15 2.21 -11.19 -4.75
C GLU A 15 1.51 -10.37 -5.84
N LEU A 16 1.15 -9.11 -5.55
CA LEU A 16 0.63 -8.19 -6.56
C LEU A 16 1.67 -7.88 -7.64
N VAL A 17 2.94 -7.66 -7.27
CA VAL A 17 4.02 -7.47 -8.24
C VAL A 17 4.16 -8.70 -9.14
N LYS A 18 4.19 -9.91 -8.58
CA LYS A 18 4.27 -11.16 -9.35
C LYS A 18 3.11 -11.27 -10.35
N LEU A 19 1.89 -10.98 -9.90
CA LEU A 19 0.69 -11.10 -10.72
C LEU A 19 0.67 -10.04 -11.83
N TRP A 20 0.95 -8.78 -11.50
CA TRP A 20 0.80 -7.68 -12.44
C TRP A 20 1.95 -7.52 -13.42
N SER A 21 3.18 -7.91 -13.05
CA SER A 21 4.33 -7.85 -13.95
C SER A 21 4.21 -8.77 -15.17
N THR A 22 3.27 -9.71 -15.18
CA THR A 22 2.99 -10.55 -16.36
C THR A 22 2.49 -9.73 -17.55
N ASN A 23 1.69 -8.68 -17.33
CA ASN A 23 1.02 -7.92 -18.39
C ASN A 23 1.06 -6.39 -18.20
N HIS A 24 1.66 -5.90 -17.11
CA HIS A 24 1.66 -4.49 -16.77
C HIS A 24 3.05 -4.03 -16.33
N ARG A 25 3.35 -2.75 -16.52
CA ARG A 25 4.56 -2.14 -15.95
C ARG A 25 4.29 -1.80 -14.48
N VAL A 26 5.08 -2.38 -13.59
CA VAL A 26 4.94 -2.21 -12.15
C VAL A 26 6.14 -1.45 -11.59
N PHE A 27 5.87 -0.40 -10.82
CA PHE A 27 6.86 0.46 -10.19
C PHE A 27 6.74 0.31 -8.67
N GLY A 28 7.68 -0.44 -8.09
CA GLY A 28 7.68 -0.77 -6.68
C GLY A 28 8.43 0.24 -5.82
N ILE A 29 7.87 0.59 -4.67
CA ILE A 29 8.51 1.45 -3.68
C ILE A 29 8.55 0.71 -2.36
N SER A 30 9.74 0.39 -1.86
CA SER A 30 9.91 -0.30 -0.58
C SER A 30 11.34 -0.12 -0.07
N ARG A 31 11.57 -0.24 1.24
CA ARG A 31 12.87 0.03 1.87
C ARG A 31 13.90 -1.08 1.71
N ASN A 32 13.47 -2.33 1.60
CA ASN A 32 14.37 -3.49 1.60
C ASN A 32 14.83 -3.82 0.18
N ARG A 33 16.03 -3.35 -0.18
CA ARG A 33 16.64 -3.53 -1.50
C ARG A 33 16.84 -5.00 -1.84
N GLU A 34 17.38 -5.78 -0.93
CA GLU A 34 17.67 -7.20 -1.16
C GLU A 34 16.40 -7.99 -1.52
N LYS A 35 15.32 -7.79 -0.73
CA LYS A 35 14.03 -8.44 -1.03
C LYS A 35 13.45 -7.98 -2.37
N LEU A 36 13.64 -6.71 -2.77
CA LEU A 36 13.19 -6.21 -4.07
C LEU A 36 13.99 -6.81 -5.23
N GLU A 37 15.31 -6.93 -5.08
CA GLU A 37 16.18 -7.58 -6.07
C GLU A 37 15.83 -9.08 -6.22
N MET A 38 15.65 -9.80 -5.11
CA MET A 38 15.21 -11.19 -5.13
C MET A 38 13.83 -11.35 -5.77
N LEU A 39 12.89 -10.47 -5.44
CA LEU A 39 11.57 -10.46 -6.08
C LEU A 39 11.71 -10.28 -7.58
N LYS A 40 12.47 -9.29 -8.03
CA LYS A 40 12.69 -9.02 -9.46
C LYS A 40 13.28 -10.24 -10.19
N LEU A 41 14.28 -10.89 -9.61
CA LEU A 41 14.90 -12.09 -10.18
C LEU A 41 13.94 -13.29 -10.25
N SER A 42 12.90 -13.32 -9.42
CA SER A 42 11.90 -14.39 -9.40
C SER A 42 10.77 -14.22 -10.42
N LEU A 43 10.71 -13.07 -11.12
CA LEU A 43 9.65 -12.77 -12.08
C LEU A 43 9.98 -13.34 -13.47
N GLU A 44 8.97 -13.89 -14.13
CA GLU A 44 9.09 -14.31 -15.54
C GLU A 44 9.35 -13.12 -16.47
N ASN A 45 8.62 -12.01 -16.25
CA ASN A 45 8.76 -10.76 -17.01
C ASN A 45 9.39 -9.67 -16.13
N HIS A 46 10.63 -9.90 -15.70
CA HIS A 46 11.35 -9.01 -14.78
C HIS A 46 11.61 -7.60 -15.35
N GLU A 47 11.58 -7.43 -16.67
CA GLU A 47 11.66 -6.12 -17.35
C GLU A 47 10.43 -5.24 -17.09
N ASN A 48 9.30 -5.85 -16.78
CA ASN A 48 8.07 -5.14 -16.40
C ASN A 48 8.08 -4.62 -14.96
N PHE A 49 9.07 -4.98 -14.16
CA PHE A 49 9.21 -4.52 -12.78
C PHE A 49 10.43 -3.64 -12.59
N SER A 50 10.18 -2.39 -12.22
CA SER A 50 11.19 -1.44 -11.75
C SER A 50 10.93 -1.09 -10.29
N PHE A 51 11.98 -0.77 -9.52
CA PHE A 51 11.80 -0.40 -8.12
C PHE A 51 12.78 0.66 -7.67
N ILE A 52 12.36 1.41 -6.64
CA ILE A 52 13.21 2.30 -5.84
C ILE A 52 13.23 1.80 -4.40
N SER A 53 14.44 1.76 -3.82
CA SER A 53 14.65 1.30 -2.45
C SER A 53 14.73 2.48 -1.50
N GLU A 54 13.58 3.08 -1.20
CA GLU A 54 13.45 4.26 -0.34
C GLU A 54 12.26 4.15 0.61
N SER A 55 12.29 4.99 1.64
CA SER A 55 11.10 5.21 2.48
C SER A 55 10.10 6.09 1.73
N ILE A 56 8.81 5.74 1.81
CA ILE A 56 7.75 6.55 1.20
C ILE A 56 7.67 7.98 1.77
N ASN A 57 8.23 8.20 2.97
CA ASN A 57 8.26 9.50 3.62
C ASN A 57 9.39 10.40 3.10
N ASP A 58 10.40 9.83 2.47
CA ASP A 58 11.59 10.53 1.99
C ASP A 58 11.48 10.89 0.49
N LEU A 59 10.47 10.32 -0.20
CA LEU A 59 10.21 10.60 -1.60
C LEU A 59 9.84 12.06 -1.83
N ASN A 60 10.33 12.60 -2.94
CA ASN A 60 9.99 13.93 -3.40
C ASN A 60 9.75 13.93 -4.92
N GLN A 61 9.40 15.09 -5.49
CA GLN A 61 9.05 15.20 -6.91
C GLN A 61 10.24 14.84 -7.82
N ASP A 62 11.47 15.16 -7.41
CA ASP A 62 12.67 14.91 -8.22
C ASP A 62 12.99 13.42 -8.25
N SER A 63 13.01 12.74 -7.09
CA SER A 63 13.25 11.28 -7.01
C SER A 63 12.17 10.49 -7.78
N LEU A 64 10.91 10.90 -7.71
CA LEU A 64 9.84 10.28 -8.49
C LEU A 64 9.95 10.57 -9.99
N THR A 65 10.43 11.74 -10.37
CA THR A 65 10.64 12.08 -11.79
C THR A 65 11.80 11.29 -12.38
N GLU A 66 12.87 11.12 -11.64
CA GLU A 66 14.00 10.26 -12.04
C GLU A 66 13.55 8.80 -12.17
N PHE A 67 12.79 8.29 -11.19
CA PHE A 67 12.34 6.89 -11.16
C PHE A 67 11.30 6.56 -12.22
N LEU A 68 10.29 7.40 -12.39
CA LEU A 68 9.14 7.14 -13.28
C LEU A 68 9.30 7.75 -14.68
N GLY A 69 10.25 8.67 -14.89
CA GLY A 69 10.31 9.45 -16.11
C GLY A 69 9.04 10.27 -16.34
N GLN A 70 8.57 10.31 -17.58
CA GLN A 70 7.38 11.09 -17.99
C GLN A 70 6.10 10.22 -18.12
N ILE A 71 6.08 9.03 -17.55
CA ILE A 71 4.91 8.15 -17.67
C ILE A 71 3.71 8.73 -16.90
N LYS A 72 2.51 8.48 -17.41
CA LYS A 72 1.27 8.59 -16.65
C LYS A 72 1.12 7.37 -15.73
N VAL A 73 0.41 7.51 -14.62
CA VAL A 73 0.15 6.45 -13.64
C VAL A 73 -1.33 6.07 -13.72
N ASP A 74 -1.60 4.84 -14.10
CA ASP A 74 -2.97 4.34 -14.21
C ASP A 74 -3.51 3.90 -12.83
N VAL A 75 -2.65 3.34 -11.98
CA VAL A 75 -3.02 2.85 -10.64
C VAL A 75 -1.92 3.19 -9.62
N LEU A 76 -2.31 3.77 -8.50
CA LEU A 76 -1.50 3.87 -7.29
C LEU A 76 -2.09 2.95 -6.22
N VAL A 77 -1.29 2.01 -5.71
CA VAL A 77 -1.65 1.17 -4.56
C VAL A 77 -0.82 1.54 -3.34
N ASN A 78 -1.45 2.22 -2.40
CA ASN A 78 -0.88 2.50 -1.09
C ASN A 78 -1.03 1.26 -0.19
N ASN A 79 -0.11 0.30 -0.36
CA ASN A 79 -0.10 -0.96 0.38
C ASN A 79 0.93 -0.97 1.52
N ALA A 80 1.93 -0.08 1.52
CA ALA A 80 2.86 0.02 2.63
C ALA A 80 2.13 0.20 3.96
N GLY A 81 2.58 -0.55 4.97
CA GLY A 81 2.00 -0.49 6.30
C GLY A 81 3.00 -0.89 7.37
N LEU A 82 2.79 -0.37 8.56
CA LEU A 82 3.51 -0.72 9.77
C LEU A 82 2.50 -1.04 10.87
N LEU A 83 2.64 -2.21 11.48
CA LEU A 83 1.86 -2.63 12.63
C LEU A 83 2.80 -2.75 13.84
N ILE A 84 2.47 -2.09 14.92
CA ILE A 84 3.08 -2.25 16.25
C ILE A 84 1.99 -2.76 17.17
N ASN A 85 2.18 -4.00 17.66
CA ASN A 85 1.31 -4.59 18.69
C ASN A 85 1.95 -4.34 20.04
N LYS A 86 1.35 -3.46 20.85
CA LYS A 86 1.90 -3.03 22.13
C LYS A 86 0.77 -2.57 23.07
N PRO A 87 0.79 -2.95 24.36
CA PRO A 87 -0.21 -2.49 25.33
C PRO A 87 -0.34 -0.95 25.34
N PHE A 88 -1.56 -0.45 25.52
CA PHE A 88 -1.86 0.99 25.47
C PHE A 88 -0.93 1.83 26.36
N LEU A 89 -0.66 1.37 27.59
CA LEU A 89 0.21 2.10 28.53
C LEU A 89 1.70 2.07 28.17
N GLU A 90 2.11 1.21 27.25
CA GLU A 90 3.51 1.06 26.83
C GLU A 90 3.80 1.77 25.50
N ILE A 91 2.77 2.26 24.82
CA ILE A 91 2.93 3.01 23.56
C ILE A 91 3.69 4.30 23.84
N GLN A 92 4.78 4.52 23.10
CA GLN A 92 5.55 5.75 23.12
C GLN A 92 5.20 6.63 21.93
N TYR A 93 5.56 7.91 22.00
CA TYR A 93 5.32 8.86 20.91
C TYR A 93 5.99 8.42 19.59
N GLU A 94 7.16 7.82 19.67
CA GLU A 94 7.92 7.27 18.54
C GLU A 94 7.18 6.12 17.86
N ASP A 95 6.50 5.25 18.62
CA ASP A 95 5.66 4.17 18.08
C ASP A 95 4.50 4.76 17.28
N TYR A 96 3.79 5.72 17.89
CA TYR A 96 2.71 6.47 17.24
C TYR A 96 3.20 7.14 15.96
N LYS A 97 4.27 7.93 16.06
CA LYS A 97 4.83 8.66 14.92
C LYS A 97 5.17 7.73 13.75
N ARG A 98 5.90 6.66 14.01
CA ARG A 98 6.29 5.69 12.98
C ARG A 98 5.09 5.06 12.29
N VAL A 99 4.06 4.66 13.05
CA VAL A 99 2.85 4.05 12.48
C VAL A 99 2.07 5.06 11.63
N MET A 100 1.88 6.29 12.13
CA MET A 100 1.16 7.34 11.39
C MET A 100 1.94 7.80 10.16
N ASP A 101 3.25 7.93 10.26
CA ASP A 101 4.11 8.33 9.13
C ASP A 101 4.00 7.32 7.97
N VAL A 102 3.98 6.02 8.27
CA VAL A 102 3.88 5.00 7.21
C VAL A 102 2.44 4.83 6.72
N ASN A 103 1.48 4.65 7.64
CA ASN A 103 0.14 4.18 7.29
C ASN A 103 -0.77 5.30 6.79
N PHE A 104 -0.52 6.55 7.18
CA PHE A 104 -1.34 7.70 6.82
C PHE A 104 -0.56 8.72 5.98
N TRP A 105 0.52 9.30 6.55
CA TRP A 105 1.26 10.36 5.87
C TRP A 105 1.88 9.89 4.56
N GLY A 106 2.48 8.71 4.52
CA GLY A 106 3.09 8.16 3.30
C GLY A 106 2.07 8.00 2.17
N ALA A 107 0.87 7.50 2.47
CA ALA A 107 -0.21 7.38 1.49
C ALA A 107 -0.71 8.76 1.01
N PHE A 108 -0.92 9.70 1.93
CA PHE A 108 -1.31 11.07 1.61
C PHE A 108 -0.26 11.75 0.73
N HIS A 109 0.99 11.72 1.16
CA HIS A 109 2.11 12.40 0.50
C HIS A 109 2.34 11.86 -0.91
N LEU A 110 2.41 10.54 -1.08
CA LEU A 110 2.61 9.93 -2.39
C LEU A 110 1.43 10.18 -3.33
N SER A 111 0.19 10.12 -2.83
CA SER A 111 -1.00 10.47 -3.62
C SER A 111 -0.93 11.90 -4.15
N LYS A 112 -0.47 12.84 -3.31
CA LYS A 112 -0.26 14.25 -3.71
C LYS A 112 0.85 14.39 -4.76
N LEU A 113 2.00 13.73 -4.58
CA LEU A 113 3.13 13.79 -5.51
C LEU A 113 2.77 13.21 -6.90
N LEU A 114 1.89 12.20 -6.95
CA LEU A 114 1.52 11.52 -8.19
C LEU A 114 0.23 12.06 -8.84
N LEU A 115 -0.43 13.06 -8.24
CA LEU A 115 -1.75 13.53 -8.68
C LEU A 115 -1.78 13.94 -10.16
N ASP A 116 -0.81 14.71 -10.64
CA ASP A 116 -0.74 15.11 -12.05
C ASP A 116 -0.65 13.90 -13.00
N ARG A 117 0.15 12.89 -12.63
CA ARG A 117 0.32 11.67 -13.41
C ARG A 117 -0.93 10.78 -13.40
N LEU A 118 -1.62 10.71 -12.27
CA LEU A 118 -2.90 10.01 -12.10
C LEU A 118 -4.01 10.72 -12.91
N SER A 119 -4.09 12.04 -12.81
CA SER A 119 -5.08 12.84 -13.57
C SER A 119 -4.92 12.66 -15.08
N LYS A 120 -3.69 12.70 -15.60
CA LYS A 120 -3.39 12.44 -17.03
C LYS A 120 -3.81 11.06 -17.50
N ALA A 121 -3.85 10.08 -16.61
CA ALA A 121 -4.31 8.73 -16.92
C ALA A 121 -5.81 8.53 -16.69
N LYS A 122 -6.52 9.47 -16.03
CA LYS A 122 -7.84 9.25 -15.39
C LYS A 122 -7.79 8.03 -14.50
N GLY A 123 -6.72 7.94 -13.72
CA GLY A 123 -6.33 6.75 -12.97
C GLY A 123 -7.09 6.54 -11.68
N GLN A 124 -6.56 5.67 -10.85
CA GLN A 124 -7.15 5.36 -9.56
C GLN A 124 -6.12 5.22 -8.44
N ILE A 125 -6.55 5.54 -7.22
CA ILE A 125 -5.84 5.30 -5.97
C ILE A 125 -6.57 4.20 -5.20
N LEU A 126 -5.83 3.17 -4.79
CA LEU A 126 -6.31 2.15 -3.88
C LEU A 126 -5.51 2.21 -2.58
N ASN A 127 -6.18 2.52 -1.48
CA ASN A 127 -5.60 2.51 -0.15
C ASN A 127 -5.88 1.18 0.56
N ILE A 128 -4.84 0.45 0.95
CA ILE A 128 -4.99 -0.79 1.71
C ILE A 128 -5.16 -0.45 3.19
N SER A 129 -6.40 -0.49 3.64
CA SER A 129 -6.82 -0.30 5.01
C SER A 129 -6.96 -1.64 5.75
N SER A 130 -7.64 -1.64 6.86
CA SER A 130 -7.88 -2.81 7.71
C SER A 130 -9.27 -2.75 8.33
N MET A 131 -9.88 -3.90 8.55
CA MET A 131 -11.12 -4.00 9.34
C MET A 131 -10.95 -3.39 10.73
N GLY A 132 -9.72 -3.41 11.30
CA GLY A 132 -9.41 -2.70 12.54
C GLY A 132 -9.64 -1.19 12.49
N GLY A 133 -9.58 -0.57 11.30
CA GLY A 133 -9.86 0.85 11.07
C GLY A 133 -11.33 1.19 10.82
N VAL A 134 -12.22 0.22 10.67
CA VAL A 134 -13.64 0.43 10.39
C VAL A 134 -14.45 0.51 11.67
N ASN A 135 -15.34 1.50 11.80
CA ASN A 135 -16.23 1.61 12.95
C ASN A 135 -17.16 0.40 13.07
N GLY A 136 -17.48 0.01 14.31
CA GLY A 136 -18.39 -1.09 14.59
C GLY A 136 -17.79 -2.49 14.42
N THR A 137 -16.55 -2.62 13.95
CA THR A 137 -15.85 -3.91 13.88
C THR A 137 -15.12 -4.22 15.19
N SER A 138 -14.78 -5.50 15.39
CA SER A 138 -13.99 -5.94 16.55
C SER A 138 -12.63 -5.24 16.58
N LYS A 139 -12.23 -4.81 17.78
CA LYS A 139 -10.91 -4.23 18.05
C LYS A 139 -10.11 -5.17 18.94
N PHE A 140 -8.81 -5.21 18.71
CA PHE A 140 -7.90 -6.11 19.42
C PHE A 140 -6.97 -5.30 20.34
N PRO A 141 -6.73 -5.79 21.59
CA PRO A 141 -5.74 -5.19 22.46
C PRO A 141 -4.38 -5.08 21.77
N GLY A 142 -3.64 -4.01 22.08
CA GLY A 142 -2.33 -3.75 21.49
C GLY A 142 -2.35 -3.03 20.14
N LEU A 143 -3.49 -2.91 19.49
CA LEU A 143 -3.61 -2.31 18.14
C LEU A 143 -4.18 -0.88 18.12
N SER A 144 -4.19 -0.17 19.24
CA SER A 144 -4.82 1.16 19.31
C SER A 144 -4.28 2.13 18.24
N VAL A 145 -2.97 2.27 18.13
CA VAL A 145 -2.34 3.19 17.17
C VAL A 145 -2.50 2.66 15.72
N TYR A 146 -2.29 1.36 15.51
CA TYR A 146 -2.48 0.76 14.18
C TYR A 146 -3.90 0.95 13.66
N SER A 147 -4.90 0.56 14.47
CA SER A 147 -6.31 0.69 14.09
C SER A 147 -6.72 2.14 13.84
N SER A 148 -6.24 3.06 14.69
CA SER A 148 -6.47 4.51 14.49
C SER A 148 -5.84 5.01 13.19
N SER A 149 -4.63 4.58 12.84
CA SER A 149 -3.98 4.96 11.58
C SER A 149 -4.74 4.46 10.34
N LYS A 150 -5.28 3.22 10.42
CA LYS A 150 -6.08 2.65 9.33
C LYS A 150 -7.48 3.30 9.25
N GLY A 151 -8.06 3.72 10.38
CA GLY A 151 -9.26 4.56 10.40
C GLY A 151 -9.02 5.92 9.75
N ALA A 152 -7.91 6.58 10.10
CA ALA A 152 -7.51 7.84 9.47
C ALA A 152 -7.33 7.68 7.95
N LEU A 153 -6.70 6.60 7.48
CA LEU A 153 -6.54 6.30 6.05
C LEU A 153 -7.90 6.09 5.35
N THR A 154 -8.86 5.46 6.02
CA THR A 154 -10.21 5.26 5.49
C THR A 154 -10.93 6.60 5.31
N ILE A 155 -10.90 7.47 6.32
CA ILE A 155 -11.48 8.81 6.22
C ILE A 155 -10.76 9.66 5.17
N LEU A 156 -9.41 9.59 5.09
CA LEU A 156 -8.66 10.25 4.03
C LEU A 156 -9.15 9.81 2.64
N THR A 157 -9.43 8.52 2.46
CA THR A 157 -9.94 8.00 1.18
C THR A 157 -11.26 8.65 0.79
N GLU A 158 -12.18 8.82 1.74
CA GLU A 158 -13.48 9.48 1.51
C GLU A 158 -13.29 10.96 1.15
N CYS A 159 -12.39 11.67 1.85
CA CYS A 159 -12.04 13.06 1.53
C CYS A 159 -11.44 13.16 0.12
N LEU A 160 -10.45 12.33 -0.20
CA LEU A 160 -9.81 12.36 -1.51
C LEU A 160 -10.76 11.93 -2.64
N TYR A 161 -11.72 11.06 -2.39
CA TYR A 161 -12.76 10.73 -3.36
C TYR A 161 -13.52 11.99 -3.79
N GLU A 162 -13.90 12.86 -2.85
CA GLU A 162 -14.58 14.12 -3.16
C GLU A 162 -13.64 15.16 -3.82
N GLU A 163 -12.45 15.37 -3.23
CA GLU A 163 -11.50 16.39 -3.68
C GLU A 163 -10.91 16.10 -5.07
N LEU A 164 -10.73 14.81 -5.43
CA LEU A 164 -10.08 14.43 -6.68
C LEU A 164 -11.05 14.15 -7.84
N LYS A 165 -12.35 14.36 -7.66
CA LYS A 165 -13.35 14.26 -8.74
C LYS A 165 -13.02 15.17 -9.92
N GLU A 166 -12.62 16.41 -9.66
CA GLU A 166 -12.27 17.38 -10.69
C GLU A 166 -11.03 16.98 -11.50
N TYR A 167 -10.15 16.14 -10.92
CA TYR A 167 -8.97 15.58 -11.58
C TYR A 167 -9.27 14.25 -12.31
N ASN A 168 -10.51 13.78 -12.31
CA ASN A 168 -10.92 12.47 -12.85
C ASN A 168 -10.13 11.30 -12.26
N VAL A 169 -9.76 11.36 -10.99
CA VAL A 169 -9.06 10.30 -10.26
C VAL A 169 -10.03 9.61 -9.32
N ARG A 170 -10.17 8.29 -9.46
CA ARG A 170 -10.98 7.46 -8.56
C ARG A 170 -10.18 7.13 -7.31
N VAL A 171 -10.80 7.15 -6.15
CA VAL A 171 -10.14 6.82 -4.87
C VAL A 171 -10.99 5.83 -4.09
N ASN A 172 -10.38 4.71 -3.70
CA ASN A 172 -11.04 3.65 -2.95
C ASN A 172 -10.15 3.14 -1.82
N ALA A 173 -10.76 2.58 -0.77
CA ALA A 173 -10.08 1.82 0.27
C ALA A 173 -10.57 0.37 0.31
N LEU A 174 -9.65 -0.55 0.56
CA LEU A 174 -9.94 -1.93 0.93
C LEU A 174 -9.62 -2.16 2.39
N ALA A 175 -10.65 -2.39 3.21
CA ALA A 175 -10.50 -2.75 4.61
C ALA A 175 -10.33 -4.27 4.75
N LEU A 176 -9.06 -4.72 4.74
CA LEU A 176 -8.75 -6.15 4.76
C LEU A 176 -8.94 -6.75 6.16
N GLY A 177 -9.40 -8.01 6.20
CA GLY A 177 -9.29 -8.89 7.35
C GLY A 177 -7.85 -9.40 7.56
N ALA A 178 -7.69 -10.45 8.37
CA ALA A 178 -6.40 -11.06 8.60
C ALA A 178 -5.91 -11.79 7.32
N VAL A 179 -4.66 -11.51 6.94
CA VAL A 179 -3.97 -12.18 5.83
C VAL A 179 -2.65 -12.71 6.35
N GLN A 180 -2.31 -13.96 6.05
CA GLN A 180 -1.11 -14.66 6.56
C GLN A 180 0.16 -14.05 5.95
N THR A 181 0.66 -13.00 6.58
CA THR A 181 1.84 -12.24 6.17
C THR A 181 2.89 -12.21 7.28
N GLU A 182 4.13 -11.90 6.95
CA GLU A 182 5.18 -11.68 7.96
C GLU A 182 4.78 -10.62 9.01
N MET A 183 4.04 -9.59 8.61
CA MET A 183 3.51 -8.56 9.52
C MET A 183 2.54 -9.17 10.55
N LEU A 184 1.66 -10.07 10.11
CA LEU A 184 0.72 -10.75 11.01
C LEU A 184 1.45 -11.70 11.95
N ASP A 185 2.39 -12.49 11.44
CA ASP A 185 3.18 -13.44 12.24
C ASP A 185 4.00 -12.74 13.34
N GLN A 186 4.57 -11.57 13.02
CA GLN A 186 5.31 -10.76 13.98
C GLN A 186 4.40 -10.13 15.04
N ALA A 187 3.21 -9.68 14.65
CA ALA A 187 2.26 -9.02 15.56
C ALA A 187 1.50 -10.00 16.44
N PHE A 188 1.25 -11.20 15.94
CA PHE A 188 0.46 -12.25 16.61
C PHE A 188 1.12 -13.62 16.42
N PRO A 189 2.23 -13.91 17.13
CA PRO A 189 2.93 -15.18 17.00
C PRO A 189 1.98 -16.37 17.28
N GLY A 190 1.96 -17.32 16.35
CA GLY A 190 1.12 -18.53 16.45
C GLY A 190 -0.32 -18.38 15.93
N TYR A 191 -0.80 -17.17 15.64
CA TYR A 191 -2.09 -17.00 14.97
C TYR A 191 -1.98 -17.44 13.50
N LYS A 192 -3.04 -18.09 13.00
CA LYS A 192 -3.13 -18.51 11.59
C LYS A 192 -4.35 -17.88 10.94
N ALA A 193 -4.12 -17.14 9.86
CA ALA A 193 -5.18 -16.59 9.03
C ALA A 193 -5.51 -17.55 7.89
N ASP A 194 -6.80 -17.63 7.53
CA ASP A 194 -7.27 -18.49 6.44
C ASP A 194 -6.90 -17.96 5.05
N THR A 195 -6.66 -16.66 4.93
CA THR A 195 -6.36 -16.01 3.65
C THR A 195 -4.86 -15.87 3.46
N SER A 196 -4.33 -16.40 2.39
CA SER A 196 -2.92 -16.22 1.99
C SER A 196 -2.71 -14.87 1.27
N PRO A 197 -1.45 -14.35 1.24
CA PRO A 197 -1.12 -13.16 0.45
C PRO A 197 -1.49 -13.28 -1.03
N LYS A 198 -1.31 -14.48 -1.61
CA LYS A 198 -1.66 -14.76 -3.01
C LYS A 198 -3.17 -14.64 -3.26
N GLN A 199 -4.00 -15.27 -2.45
CA GLN A 199 -5.46 -15.15 -2.56
C GLN A 199 -5.92 -13.71 -2.43
N MET A 200 -5.31 -12.95 -1.51
CA MET A 200 -5.63 -11.53 -1.35
C MET A 200 -5.18 -10.71 -2.57
N ALA A 201 -4.03 -11.01 -3.16
CA ALA A 201 -3.58 -10.35 -4.39
C ALA A 201 -4.52 -10.64 -5.57
N GLU A 202 -4.99 -11.88 -5.74
CA GLU A 202 -5.97 -12.26 -6.76
C GLU A 202 -7.31 -11.52 -6.57
N PHE A 203 -7.74 -11.35 -5.32
CA PHE A 203 -8.93 -10.55 -4.99
C PHE A 203 -8.74 -9.07 -5.34
N ILE A 204 -7.62 -8.46 -4.97
CA ILE A 204 -7.29 -7.06 -5.30
C ILE A 204 -7.22 -6.87 -6.82
N ASP A 205 -6.62 -7.79 -7.55
CA ASP A 205 -6.56 -7.76 -9.01
C ASP A 205 -7.96 -7.71 -9.64
N SER A 206 -8.89 -8.52 -9.13
CA SER A 206 -10.27 -8.54 -9.63
C SER A 206 -11.00 -7.20 -9.50
N ILE A 207 -10.62 -6.39 -8.50
CA ILE A 207 -11.20 -5.07 -8.28
C ILE A 207 -10.48 -4.00 -9.10
N VAL A 208 -9.14 -4.06 -9.15
CA VAL A 208 -8.30 -3.00 -9.73
C VAL A 208 -8.22 -3.12 -11.25
N VAL A 209 -8.06 -4.33 -11.76
CA VAL A 209 -7.79 -4.57 -13.20
C VAL A 209 -9.05 -5.00 -13.93
N LYS A 210 -9.82 -5.94 -13.37
CA LYS A 210 -11.00 -6.51 -14.03
C LYS A 210 -12.29 -5.72 -13.78
N GLY A 211 -12.32 -4.90 -12.73
CA GLY A 211 -13.45 -4.03 -12.37
C GLY A 211 -13.34 -2.60 -12.89
N SER A 212 -12.31 -2.32 -13.71
CA SER A 212 -12.04 -0.99 -14.29
C SER A 212 -12.61 -0.84 -15.71
#